data_3a6ac507671e1e748a28405751f78a07
#
_entry.id   3a6ac507671e1e748a28405751f78a07
#
_cell.length_a   1.000
_cell.length_b   1.000
_cell.length_c   1.000
_cell.angle_alpha   90.00
_cell.angle_beta   90.00
_cell.angle_gamma   90.00
#
_symmetry.space_group_name_H-M   'P 1'
#
loop_
_entity.id
_entity.type
_entity.pdbx_description
1 polymer ?
#
loop_
_entity_poly.entity_id
_entity_poly.type
_entity_poly.pdbx_seq_one_letter_code
_entity_poly.pdbx_strand_id
1 'polypeptide(L)'
;MSELKHIRAGYRVSVKGLIYDNNGKLLFVRERSDTWDLPGGGLEHGEGIAEALRRECREELGAEIEITNAAPIIIPTWSKKFDTPVLIIAYRVRLVSPPTTTTDVSELRYIGANELGQVELDSTLSAMIDQFYT
;
A
#
# COMPACT_ATOMS: atom_id res chain seq x y z
N MET A 1 23.73 21.63 -14.70
CA MET A 1 22.42 22.03 -15.18
C MET A 1 21.38 21.60 -14.16
N SER A 2 20.78 22.56 -13.49
CA SER A 2 19.83 22.30 -12.43
C SER A 2 18.57 21.53 -12.91
N GLU A 3 18.07 21.80 -14.11
CA GLU A 3 16.92 21.09 -14.67
C GLU A 3 17.20 19.60 -14.85
N LEU A 4 18.38 19.24 -15.31
CA LEU A 4 18.76 17.84 -15.49
C LEU A 4 18.87 17.10 -14.15
N LYS A 5 19.32 17.79 -13.11
CA LYS A 5 19.36 17.21 -11.76
C LYS A 5 17.96 16.94 -11.23
N HIS A 6 17.01 17.83 -11.46
CA HIS A 6 15.62 17.64 -11.05
C HIS A 6 14.96 16.46 -11.77
N ILE A 7 15.21 16.31 -13.06
CA ILE A 7 14.69 15.19 -13.85
C ILE A 7 15.21 13.84 -13.33
N ARG A 8 16.43 13.81 -12.82
CA ARG A 8 17.05 12.59 -12.30
C ARG A 8 16.61 12.24 -10.88
N ALA A 9 16.09 13.19 -10.13
CA ALA A 9 15.61 12.97 -8.76
C ALA A 9 14.17 12.45 -8.79
N GLY A 10 14.00 11.20 -9.21
CA GLY A 10 12.68 10.57 -9.32
C GLY A 10 12.28 9.83 -8.07
N TYR A 11 10.98 9.84 -7.77
CA TYR A 11 10.37 9.00 -6.77
C TYR A 11 9.71 7.80 -7.44
N ARG A 12 9.86 6.61 -6.85
CA ARG A 12 8.98 5.50 -7.17
C ARG A 12 7.61 5.80 -6.58
N VAL A 13 6.56 5.68 -7.37
CA VAL A 13 5.19 5.90 -6.89
C VAL A 13 4.56 4.57 -6.53
N SER A 14 4.06 4.47 -5.29
CA SER A 14 3.38 3.29 -4.78
C SER A 14 1.96 3.67 -4.37
N VAL A 15 0.98 2.94 -4.89
CA VAL A 15 -0.44 3.18 -4.61
C VAL A 15 -0.93 2.13 -3.64
N LYS A 16 -1.53 2.53 -2.52
CA LYS A 16 -1.96 1.63 -1.45
C LYS A 16 -3.45 1.77 -1.17
N GLY A 17 -4.07 0.67 -0.78
CA GLY A 17 -5.46 0.64 -0.35
C GLY A 17 -5.56 0.56 1.18
N LEU A 18 -6.35 1.44 1.76
CA LEU A 18 -6.65 1.44 3.18
C LEU A 18 -8.03 0.80 3.37
N ILE A 19 -8.02 -0.44 3.83
CA ILE A 19 -9.23 -1.25 4.03
C ILE A 19 -9.40 -1.48 5.53
N TYR A 20 -10.41 -0.84 6.11
CA TYR A 20 -10.66 -0.91 7.56
C TYR A 20 -11.77 -1.92 7.86
N ASP A 21 -11.60 -2.67 8.95
CA ASP A 21 -12.71 -3.45 9.50
C ASP A 21 -13.57 -2.59 10.46
N ASN A 22 -14.58 -3.20 11.08
CA ASN A 22 -15.48 -2.49 11.98
C ASN A 22 -14.80 -2.00 13.27
N ASN A 23 -13.62 -2.52 13.57
CA ASN A 23 -12.83 -2.14 14.75
C ASN A 23 -11.73 -1.12 14.42
N GLY A 24 -11.69 -0.62 13.20
CA GLY A 24 -10.67 0.33 12.77
C GLY A 24 -9.31 -0.30 12.47
N LYS A 25 -9.25 -1.62 12.38
CA LYS A 25 -8.02 -2.31 11.99
C LYS A 25 -7.86 -2.27 10.48
N LEU A 26 -6.62 -2.19 10.02
CA LEU A 26 -6.27 -2.18 8.60
C LEU A 26 -5.95 -3.58 8.09
N LEU A 27 -6.38 -3.86 6.87
CA LEU A 27 -6.03 -5.10 6.19
C LEU A 27 -4.59 -5.02 5.66
N PHE A 28 -3.78 -5.99 6.05
CA PHE A 28 -2.42 -6.16 5.58
C PHE A 28 -2.29 -7.47 4.82
N VAL A 29 -1.34 -7.50 3.90
CA VAL A 29 -0.94 -8.69 3.15
C VAL A 29 0.46 -9.09 3.55
N ARG A 30 0.69 -10.41 3.66
CA ARG A 30 2.02 -10.96 3.88
C ARG A 30 2.52 -11.53 2.57
N GLU A 31 3.54 -10.89 2.05
CA GLU A 31 4.19 -11.33 0.81
C GLU A 31 5.28 -12.37 1.11
N ARG A 32 5.97 -12.83 0.06
CA ARG A 32 6.99 -13.88 0.19
C ARG A 32 8.16 -13.53 1.11
N SER A 33 8.38 -12.24 1.38
CA SER A 33 9.48 -11.76 2.21
C SER A 33 9.22 -11.82 3.71
N ASP A 34 8.12 -12.40 4.15
CA ASP A 34 7.68 -12.45 5.54
C ASP A 34 7.34 -11.10 6.18
N THR A 35 7.44 -10.01 5.43
CA THR A 35 7.01 -8.70 5.91
C THR A 35 5.55 -8.44 5.54
N TRP A 36 4.92 -7.60 6.35
CA TRP A 36 3.54 -7.20 6.13
C TRP A 36 3.49 -5.83 5.44
N ASP A 37 2.64 -5.73 4.45
CA ASP A 37 2.46 -4.51 3.67
C ASP A 37 0.97 -4.23 3.49
N LEU A 38 0.65 -3.00 3.14
CA LEU A 38 -0.70 -2.66 2.72
C LEU A 38 -0.93 -3.18 1.29
N PRO A 39 -2.18 -3.53 0.95
CA PRO A 39 -2.49 -3.92 -0.43
C PRO A 39 -2.15 -2.79 -1.39
N GLY A 40 -1.52 -3.12 -2.49
CA GLY A 40 -1.12 -2.17 -3.50
C GLY A 40 0.28 -2.41 -4.00
N GLY A 41 0.80 -1.50 -4.78
CA GLY A 41 2.13 -1.62 -5.36
C GLY A 41 2.50 -0.48 -6.27
N GLY A 42 3.55 -0.68 -7.04
CA GLY A 42 4.10 0.33 -7.93
C GLY A 42 3.17 0.70 -9.07
N LEU A 43 3.07 2.00 -9.32
CA LEU A 43 2.38 2.51 -10.50
C LEU A 43 3.20 2.21 -11.75
N GLU A 44 2.58 1.64 -12.76
CA GLU A 44 3.21 1.37 -14.04
C GLU A 44 3.00 2.55 -15.01
N HIS A 45 3.94 2.73 -15.93
CA HIS A 45 3.86 3.78 -16.93
C HIS A 45 2.59 3.60 -17.79
N GLY A 46 1.88 4.69 -17.99
CA GLY A 46 0.66 4.69 -18.79
C GLY A 46 -0.58 4.20 -18.05
N GLU A 47 -0.42 3.77 -16.81
CA GLU A 47 -1.51 3.29 -15.97
C GLU A 47 -2.06 4.42 -15.11
N GLY A 48 -3.38 4.54 -15.01
CA GLY A 48 -4.00 5.47 -14.08
C GLY A 48 -3.89 4.95 -12.65
N ILE A 49 -3.94 5.86 -11.67
CA ILE A 49 -3.80 5.50 -10.26
C ILE A 49 -4.91 4.53 -9.81
N ALA A 50 -6.15 4.81 -10.17
CA ALA A 50 -7.28 3.93 -9.83
C ALA A 50 -7.15 2.55 -10.47
N GLU A 51 -6.70 2.49 -11.73
CA GLU A 51 -6.43 1.23 -12.42
C GLU A 51 -5.36 0.42 -11.69
N ALA A 52 -4.27 1.08 -11.32
CA ALA A 52 -3.16 0.43 -10.61
C ALA A 52 -3.63 -0.19 -9.30
N LEU A 53 -4.40 0.55 -8.52
CA LEU A 53 -4.90 0.06 -7.24
C LEU A 53 -5.86 -1.11 -7.41
N ARG A 54 -6.77 -1.04 -8.39
CA ARG A 54 -7.67 -2.16 -8.69
C ARG A 54 -6.93 -3.39 -9.15
N ARG A 55 -5.93 -3.22 -10.02
CA ARG A 55 -5.10 -4.31 -10.51
C ARG A 55 -4.35 -4.99 -9.37
N GLU A 56 -3.69 -4.20 -8.53
CA GLU A 56 -2.94 -4.74 -7.38
C GLU A 56 -3.85 -5.49 -6.40
N CYS A 57 -5.03 -4.96 -6.12
CA CYS A 57 -5.97 -5.63 -5.23
C CYS A 57 -6.51 -6.94 -5.82
N ARG A 58 -6.71 -7.01 -7.13
CA ARG A 58 -7.05 -8.28 -7.77
C ARG A 58 -5.92 -9.30 -7.64
N GLU A 59 -4.69 -8.87 -7.88
CA GLU A 59 -3.50 -9.73 -7.82
C GLU A 59 -3.22 -10.22 -6.40
N GLU A 60 -3.40 -9.36 -5.40
CA GLU A 60 -3.01 -9.66 -4.02
C GLU A 60 -4.16 -10.19 -3.16
N LEU A 61 -5.38 -9.73 -3.40
CA LEU A 61 -6.54 -10.07 -2.58
C LEU A 61 -7.56 -10.94 -3.31
N GLY A 62 -7.41 -11.11 -4.62
CA GLY A 62 -8.42 -11.78 -5.42
C GLY A 62 -9.78 -11.08 -5.35
N ALA A 63 -9.80 -9.78 -5.11
CA ALA A 63 -11.02 -9.05 -4.82
C ALA A 63 -11.15 -7.78 -5.63
N GLU A 64 -12.40 -7.41 -5.90
CA GLU A 64 -12.75 -6.12 -6.47
C GLU A 64 -12.91 -5.10 -5.35
N ILE A 65 -12.54 -3.86 -5.63
CA ILE A 65 -12.62 -2.76 -4.67
C ILE A 65 -13.40 -1.59 -5.24
N GLU A 66 -13.88 -0.75 -4.34
CA GLU A 66 -14.47 0.53 -4.65
C GLU A 66 -13.66 1.61 -3.93
N ILE A 67 -13.14 2.57 -4.69
CA ILE A 67 -12.37 3.68 -4.13
C ILE A 67 -13.36 4.71 -3.60
N THR A 68 -13.23 5.09 -2.33
CA THR A 68 -14.15 6.05 -1.71
C THR A 68 -13.84 7.48 -2.15
N ASN A 69 -14.74 8.41 -1.81
CA ASN A 69 -14.57 9.83 -2.13
C ASN A 69 -13.61 10.56 -1.19
N ALA A 70 -13.07 9.87 -0.17
CA ALA A 70 -12.11 10.48 0.73
C ALA A 70 -10.83 10.86 -0.03
N ALA A 71 -10.26 12.01 0.32
CA ALA A 71 -9.00 12.43 -0.27
C ALA A 71 -7.89 11.43 0.07
N PRO A 72 -6.97 11.15 -0.86
CA PRO A 72 -5.86 10.26 -0.57
C PRO A 72 -4.88 10.90 0.43
N ILE A 73 -4.17 10.04 1.14
CA ILE A 73 -3.05 10.46 1.99
C ILE A 73 -1.78 10.24 1.18
N ILE A 74 -0.99 11.29 1.00
CA ILE A 74 0.23 11.26 0.20
C ILE A 74 1.42 11.48 1.11
N ILE A 75 2.33 10.51 1.17
CA ILE A 75 3.47 10.56 2.10
C ILE A 75 4.74 10.14 1.39
N PRO A 76 5.78 11.00 1.42
CA PRO A 76 7.10 10.59 0.96
C PRO A 76 7.77 9.70 2.00
N THR A 77 8.45 8.66 1.55
CA THR A 77 9.16 7.70 2.38
C THR A 77 10.35 7.13 1.61
N TRP A 78 10.97 6.09 2.13
CA TRP A 78 12.15 5.46 1.55
C TRP A 78 11.99 3.95 1.52
N SER A 79 12.38 3.33 0.42
CA SER A 79 12.45 1.87 0.31
C SER A 79 13.86 1.39 0.53
N LYS A 80 14.09 0.60 1.57
CA LYS A 80 15.38 -0.06 1.78
C LYS A 80 15.63 -1.13 0.73
N LYS A 81 14.57 -1.82 0.31
CA LYS A 81 14.65 -2.89 -0.68
C LYS A 81 15.19 -2.41 -2.02
N PHE A 82 14.70 -1.28 -2.49
CA PHE A 82 15.10 -0.71 -3.77
C PHE A 82 16.09 0.45 -3.65
N ASP A 83 16.42 0.84 -2.43
CA ASP A 83 17.31 1.96 -2.12
C ASP A 83 16.90 3.22 -2.90
N THR A 84 15.65 3.60 -2.76
CA THR A 84 15.09 4.71 -3.52
C THR A 84 14.00 5.43 -2.74
N PRO A 85 13.81 6.73 -2.98
CA PRO A 85 12.69 7.44 -2.41
C PRO A 85 11.37 6.95 -3.03
N VAL A 86 10.34 6.87 -2.19
CA VAL A 86 9.00 6.39 -2.59
C VAL A 86 7.98 7.44 -2.19
N LEU A 87 7.04 7.69 -3.08
CA LEU A 87 5.85 8.47 -2.76
C LEU A 87 4.69 7.50 -2.64
N ILE A 88 4.14 7.38 -1.43
CA ILE A 88 2.96 6.56 -1.20
C ILE A 88 1.71 7.42 -1.39
N ILE A 89 0.79 6.91 -2.21
CA ILE A 89 -0.54 7.49 -2.40
C ILE A 89 -1.54 6.47 -1.90
N ALA A 90 -2.14 6.72 -0.74
CA ALA A 90 -3.02 5.78 -0.07
C ALA A 90 -4.47 6.25 -0.13
N TYR A 91 -5.34 5.42 -0.66
CA TYR A 91 -6.78 5.67 -0.77
C TYR A 91 -7.56 4.79 0.18
N ARG A 92 -8.58 5.34 0.81
CA ARG A 92 -9.59 4.52 1.48
C ARG A 92 -10.38 3.78 0.44
N VAL A 93 -10.47 2.46 0.60
CA VAL A 93 -11.21 1.60 -0.33
C VAL A 93 -12.12 0.67 0.44
N ARG A 94 -13.18 0.21 -0.23
CA ARG A 94 -14.14 -0.76 0.28
C ARG A 94 -14.03 -2.04 -0.56
N LEU A 95 -14.03 -3.18 0.09
CA LEU A 95 -14.08 -4.46 -0.61
C LEU A 95 -15.49 -4.68 -1.17
N VAL A 96 -15.57 -5.00 -2.46
CA VAL A 96 -16.83 -5.35 -3.12
C VAL A 96 -17.07 -6.86 -3.01
N SER A 97 -16.00 -7.64 -2.96
CA SER A 97 -16.03 -9.08 -2.78
C SER A 97 -15.09 -9.49 -1.66
N PRO A 98 -15.28 -10.68 -1.04
CA PRO A 98 -14.40 -11.12 0.04
C PRO A 98 -12.96 -11.30 -0.45
N PRO A 99 -11.96 -10.87 0.33
CA PRO A 99 -10.57 -11.09 -0.02
C PRO A 99 -10.16 -12.54 0.23
N THR A 100 -9.19 -13.00 -0.53
CA THR A 100 -8.61 -14.33 -0.37
C THR A 100 -7.10 -14.25 -0.65
N THR A 101 -6.37 -15.25 -0.17
CA THR A 101 -4.95 -15.37 -0.52
C THR A 101 -4.80 -15.71 -2.00
N THR A 102 -3.69 -15.32 -2.57
CA THR A 102 -3.36 -15.55 -3.98
C THR A 102 -1.96 -16.14 -4.07
N THR A 103 -1.45 -16.34 -5.28
CA THR A 103 -0.08 -16.85 -5.47
C THR A 103 0.98 -15.88 -4.93
N ASP A 104 0.67 -14.58 -4.86
CA ASP A 104 1.60 -13.55 -4.43
C ASP A 104 1.51 -13.26 -2.93
N VAL A 105 0.44 -13.68 -2.27
CA VAL A 105 0.14 -13.35 -0.87
C VAL A 105 -0.18 -14.62 -0.11
N SER A 106 0.64 -14.93 0.90
CA SER A 106 0.49 -16.13 1.70
C SER A 106 -0.51 -15.99 2.85
N GLU A 107 -0.74 -14.78 3.30
CA GLU A 107 -1.61 -14.53 4.45
C GLU A 107 -2.22 -13.14 4.40
N LEU A 108 -3.46 -13.03 4.91
CA LEU A 108 -4.16 -11.77 5.09
C LEU A 108 -4.48 -11.60 6.56
N ARG A 109 -4.36 -10.38 7.07
CA ARG A 109 -4.70 -10.12 8.47
C ARG A 109 -5.11 -8.66 8.66
N TYR A 110 -6.16 -8.45 9.44
CA TYR A 110 -6.48 -7.11 9.94
C TYR A 110 -5.63 -6.86 11.19
N ILE A 111 -4.86 -5.78 11.17
CA ILE A 111 -3.92 -5.44 12.24
C ILE A 111 -4.28 -4.06 12.77
N GLY A 112 -4.50 -3.97 14.08
CA GLY A 112 -4.78 -2.71 14.76
C GLY A 112 -3.53 -1.95 15.12
N ALA A 113 -3.66 -0.66 15.38
CA ALA A 113 -2.52 0.19 15.73
C ALA A 113 -1.73 -0.35 16.93
N ASN A 114 -2.43 -0.92 17.91
CA ASN A 114 -1.80 -1.49 19.11
C ASN A 114 -1.14 -2.85 18.89
N GLU A 115 -1.30 -3.43 17.71
CA GLU A 115 -0.72 -4.74 17.36
C GLU A 115 0.51 -4.61 16.44
N LEU A 116 0.79 -3.40 15.95
CA LEU A 116 1.88 -3.18 14.96
C LEU A 116 3.25 -3.61 15.46
N GLY A 117 3.50 -3.52 16.75
CA GLY A 117 4.77 -3.94 17.35
C GLY A 117 5.00 -5.44 17.31
N GLN A 118 3.99 -6.24 16.98
CA GLN A 118 4.04 -7.70 16.94
C GLN A 118 4.39 -8.25 15.55
N VAL A 119 4.46 -7.40 14.55
CA VAL A 119 4.70 -7.80 13.16
C VAL A 119 5.84 -7.00 12.55
N GLU A 120 6.49 -7.60 11.56
CA GLU A 120 7.52 -6.90 10.78
C GLU A 120 6.87 -6.27 9.56
N LEU A 121 6.91 -4.94 9.49
CA LEU A 121 6.34 -4.18 8.39
C LEU A 121 7.36 -3.96 7.29
N ASP A 122 6.88 -3.83 6.04
CA ASP A 122 7.70 -3.35 4.94
C ASP A 122 8.35 -2.02 5.32
N SER A 123 9.59 -1.82 4.90
CA SER A 123 10.38 -0.64 5.31
C SER A 123 9.75 0.69 4.91
N THR A 124 8.96 0.71 3.85
CA THR A 124 8.29 1.94 3.41
C THR A 124 7.19 2.38 4.38
N LEU A 125 6.66 1.46 5.19
CA LEU A 125 5.55 1.73 6.10
C LEU A 125 5.99 2.02 7.52
N SER A 126 7.08 1.42 7.98
CA SER A 126 7.42 1.36 9.41
C SER A 126 7.50 2.72 10.10
N ALA A 127 7.93 3.76 9.38
CA ALA A 127 8.09 5.11 9.96
C ALA A 127 6.81 5.94 9.92
N MET A 128 5.78 5.52 9.17
CA MET A 128 4.63 6.40 8.87
C MET A 128 3.27 5.71 9.01
N ILE A 129 3.26 4.44 9.33
CA ILE A 129 2.01 3.64 9.33
C ILE A 129 0.97 4.17 10.32
N ASP A 130 1.39 4.76 11.43
CA ASP A 130 0.49 5.32 12.44
C ASP A 130 -0.45 6.37 11.86
N GLN A 131 -0.03 7.07 10.82
CA GLN A 131 -0.83 8.14 10.20
C GLN A 131 -2.09 7.60 9.51
N PHE A 132 -2.17 6.31 9.25
CA PHE A 132 -3.33 5.70 8.61
C PHE A 132 -4.39 5.24 9.61
N TYR A 133 -4.08 5.23 10.90
CA TYR A 133 -5.05 4.91 11.93
C TYR A 133 -5.66 6.18 12.50
N THR A 134 -6.94 6.13 12.75
CA THR A 134 -7.70 7.26 13.30
C THR A 134 -8.18 7.00 14.72
#